data_35282b763ae721d366ae9c9f9a3b7627
#
_entry.id   35282b763ae721d366ae9c9f9a3b7627
#
_cell.length_a   1.000
_cell.length_b   1.000
_cell.length_c   1.000
_cell.angle_alpha   90.00
_cell.angle_beta   90.00
_cell.angle_gamma   90.00
#
_symmetry.space_group_name_H-M   'P 1'
#
loop_
_entity.id
_entity.type
_entity.pdbx_description
1 polymer ?
#
loop_
_entity_poly.entity_id
_entity_poly.type
_entity_poly.pdbx_seq_one_letter_code
_entity_poly.pdbx_strand_id
1 'polypeptide(L)'
;MAVVFEASTSPIVGREGDIVGARQLKERLMREKESNISMRIDETEDKSGVRVAGRGVLHLSVLIETMRREGFEFQVGRPQVVYKTDEHGNKLEPIEEATLDVPNDYSGKAIEVMGTAGGIMEDMASDETMTHLVFRIPSRGTMGLKTRILNVTHGEGVLFHHFREYGPYTGEMQGRKNGGMIAMSTDKAVAYALDTLQQRGRLFVKPGDECYEGMIVGESAKEGDMVVNVSKTKNLGNQRSSTADKAIQLTPPVTFTLEEALEYIEDDELVEVTPQSIRMRKRLLSATDRRKANKN
;
A
#
# COMPACT_ATOMS: atom_id res chain seq x y z
N MET A 1 -3.65 -3.17 -14.68
CA MET A 1 -2.88 -2.30 -13.77
C MET A 1 -1.39 -2.42 -14.06
N ALA A 2 -0.60 -1.41 -13.76
CA ALA A 2 0.84 -1.40 -13.98
C ALA A 2 1.59 -0.99 -12.70
N VAL A 3 2.76 -1.59 -12.47
CA VAL A 3 3.67 -1.28 -11.36
C VAL A 3 5.07 -1.08 -11.93
N VAL A 4 5.84 -0.18 -11.36
CA VAL A 4 7.25 0.01 -11.69
C VAL A 4 8.11 -0.77 -10.72
N PHE A 5 8.97 -1.63 -11.24
CA PHE A 5 9.98 -2.38 -10.51
C PHE A 5 11.32 -1.66 -10.62
N GLU A 6 11.95 -1.42 -9.49
CA GLU A 6 13.25 -0.74 -9.39
C GLU A 6 14.17 -1.55 -8.47
N ALA A 7 15.48 -1.45 -8.68
CA ALA A 7 16.43 -1.99 -7.70
C ALA A 7 16.23 -1.28 -6.35
N SER A 8 16.36 -2.02 -5.26
CA SER A 8 16.22 -1.43 -3.93
C SER A 8 17.29 -0.38 -3.68
N THR A 9 16.86 0.78 -3.19
CA THR A 9 17.75 1.86 -2.71
C THR A 9 17.68 2.01 -1.18
N SER A 10 17.22 0.95 -0.51
CA SER A 10 17.15 0.89 0.95
C SER A 10 18.54 0.96 1.59
N PRO A 11 18.69 1.64 2.75
CA PRO A 11 19.94 1.62 3.52
C PRO A 11 20.36 0.25 4.02
N ILE A 12 19.44 -0.72 4.02
CA ILE A 12 19.66 -2.09 4.50
C ILE A 12 19.63 -3.14 3.36
N VAL A 13 19.73 -2.71 2.11
CA VAL A 13 19.74 -3.59 0.93
C VAL A 13 20.86 -4.65 1.03
N GLY A 14 20.56 -5.87 0.56
CA GLY A 14 21.50 -6.99 0.54
C GLY A 14 21.66 -7.71 1.88
N ARG A 15 20.84 -7.41 2.89
CA ARG A 15 20.85 -8.13 4.17
C ARG A 15 19.97 -9.37 4.19
N GLU A 16 18.95 -9.38 3.36
CA GLU A 16 17.93 -10.44 3.34
C GLU A 16 17.83 -11.13 1.98
N GLY A 17 18.26 -10.47 0.90
CA GLY A 17 18.23 -10.99 -0.47
C GLY A 17 19.63 -11.06 -1.08
N ASP A 18 19.89 -12.10 -1.87
CA ASP A 18 21.16 -12.31 -2.56
C ASP A 18 21.20 -11.57 -3.91
N ILE A 19 20.04 -11.32 -4.52
CA ILE A 19 19.92 -10.74 -5.86
C ILE A 19 19.35 -9.33 -5.76
N VAL A 20 20.26 -8.33 -5.74
CA VAL A 20 19.92 -6.90 -5.54
C VAL A 20 20.19 -6.04 -6.77
N GLY A 21 20.83 -6.60 -7.80
CA GLY A 21 21.32 -5.84 -8.97
C GLY A 21 20.20 -5.44 -9.94
N ALA A 22 20.17 -4.17 -10.36
CA ALA A 22 19.21 -3.66 -11.36
C ALA A 22 19.24 -4.44 -12.68
N ARG A 23 20.43 -4.87 -13.12
CA ARG A 23 20.61 -5.67 -14.33
C ARG A 23 19.94 -7.05 -14.20
N GLN A 24 20.16 -7.74 -13.07
CA GLN A 24 19.56 -9.05 -12.81
C GLN A 24 18.04 -8.96 -12.71
N LEU A 25 17.52 -7.92 -12.05
CA LEU A 25 16.09 -7.61 -11.97
C LEU A 25 15.50 -7.45 -13.37
N LYS A 26 16.11 -6.64 -14.21
CA LYS A 26 15.68 -6.42 -15.60
C LYS A 26 15.71 -7.71 -16.42
N GLU A 27 16.81 -8.46 -16.38
CA GLU A 27 16.95 -9.73 -17.12
C GLU A 27 15.88 -10.75 -16.69
N ARG A 28 15.55 -10.80 -15.38
CA ARG A 28 14.50 -11.68 -14.87
C ARG A 28 13.11 -11.28 -15.38
N LEU A 29 12.78 -9.97 -15.35
CA LEU A 29 11.53 -9.45 -15.86
C LEU A 29 11.40 -9.62 -17.38
N MET A 30 12.48 -9.46 -18.15
CA MET A 30 12.44 -9.70 -19.60
C MET A 30 12.20 -11.17 -19.94
N ARG A 31 12.71 -12.13 -19.15
CA ARG A 31 12.35 -13.56 -19.30
C ARG A 31 10.87 -13.80 -19.02
N GLU A 32 10.28 -13.12 -18.05
CA GLU A 32 8.84 -13.21 -17.79
C GLU A 32 8.02 -12.74 -19.00
N LYS A 33 8.46 -11.69 -19.70
CA LYS A 33 7.80 -11.21 -20.94
C LYS A 33 7.71 -12.27 -22.03
N GLU A 34 8.71 -13.15 -22.13
CA GLU A 34 8.75 -14.22 -23.13
C GLU A 34 7.79 -15.36 -22.80
N SER A 35 7.59 -15.63 -21.51
CA SER A 35 6.78 -16.76 -21.03
C SER A 35 5.33 -16.39 -20.71
N ASN A 36 5.05 -15.14 -20.38
CA ASN A 36 3.76 -14.69 -19.89
C ASN A 36 3.11 -13.65 -20.82
N ILE A 37 2.33 -14.15 -21.79
CA ILE A 37 1.63 -13.31 -22.79
C ILE A 37 0.64 -12.32 -22.15
N SER A 38 0.17 -12.60 -20.94
CA SER A 38 -0.82 -11.75 -20.25
C SER A 38 -0.20 -10.54 -19.53
N MET A 39 1.13 -10.44 -19.49
CA MET A 39 1.86 -9.32 -18.95
C MET A 39 2.54 -8.49 -20.04
N ARG A 40 2.43 -7.19 -19.95
CA ARG A 40 3.20 -6.25 -20.77
C ARG A 40 4.34 -5.69 -19.94
N ILE A 41 5.57 -5.88 -20.38
CA ILE A 41 6.79 -5.50 -19.68
C ILE A 41 7.62 -4.61 -20.59
N ASP A 42 7.85 -3.37 -20.15
CA ASP A 42 8.58 -2.35 -20.87
C ASP A 42 9.53 -1.61 -19.91
N GLU A 43 10.66 -1.12 -20.41
CA GLU A 43 11.53 -0.24 -19.61
C GLU A 43 10.85 1.11 -19.41
N THR A 44 11.12 1.76 -18.26
CA THR A 44 10.72 3.16 -18.04
C THR A 44 11.50 4.08 -18.95
N GLU A 45 10.94 5.24 -19.30
CA GLU A 45 11.55 6.22 -20.22
C GLU A 45 12.92 6.71 -19.72
N ASP A 46 13.05 6.88 -18.41
CA ASP A 46 14.29 7.28 -17.72
C ASP A 46 15.27 6.12 -17.48
N LYS A 47 14.88 4.89 -17.85
CA LYS A 47 15.64 3.64 -17.66
C LYS A 47 15.96 3.33 -16.19
N SER A 48 15.30 3.96 -15.23
CA SER A 48 15.48 3.72 -13.80
C SER A 48 14.87 2.41 -13.34
N GLY A 49 13.85 1.89 -14.07
CA GLY A 49 13.11 0.71 -13.71
C GLY A 49 12.47 -0.01 -14.90
N VAL A 50 11.63 -0.99 -14.56
CA VAL A 50 10.85 -1.77 -15.52
C VAL A 50 9.38 -1.66 -15.14
N ARG A 51 8.58 -1.20 -16.08
CA ARG A 51 7.12 -1.13 -15.94
C ARG A 51 6.50 -2.46 -16.34
N VAL A 52 5.78 -3.07 -15.43
CA VAL A 52 5.04 -4.31 -15.64
C VAL A 52 3.56 -4.04 -15.53
N ALA A 53 2.82 -4.30 -16.59
CA ALA A 53 1.37 -4.20 -16.62
C ALA A 53 0.73 -5.58 -16.67
N GLY A 54 -0.22 -5.83 -15.78
CA GLY A 54 -0.98 -7.07 -15.66
C GLY A 54 -2.49 -6.81 -15.56
N ARG A 55 -3.26 -7.89 -15.43
CA ARG A 55 -4.73 -7.82 -15.34
C ARG A 55 -5.23 -7.08 -14.09
N GLY A 56 -4.50 -7.21 -12.98
CA GLY A 56 -4.85 -6.58 -11.70
C GLY A 56 -3.72 -6.71 -10.68
N VAL A 57 -3.93 -6.19 -9.47
CA VAL A 57 -2.94 -6.23 -8.37
C VAL A 57 -2.54 -7.66 -8.04
N LEU A 58 -3.49 -8.58 -7.91
CA LEU A 58 -3.21 -9.99 -7.61
C LEU A 58 -2.28 -10.63 -8.65
N HIS A 59 -2.46 -10.35 -9.94
CA HIS A 59 -1.59 -10.89 -10.99
C HIS A 59 -0.15 -10.36 -10.87
N LEU A 60 0.01 -9.09 -10.50
CA LEU A 60 1.31 -8.47 -10.23
C LEU A 60 1.94 -9.03 -8.95
N SER A 61 1.13 -9.24 -7.89
CA SER A 61 1.60 -9.80 -6.63
C SER A 61 2.14 -11.22 -6.77
N VAL A 62 1.55 -12.05 -7.64
CA VAL A 62 2.07 -13.40 -7.93
C VAL A 62 3.48 -13.33 -8.53
N LEU A 63 3.72 -12.42 -9.47
CA LEU A 63 5.06 -12.22 -10.03
C LEU A 63 6.05 -11.73 -8.95
N ILE A 64 5.66 -10.74 -8.17
CA ILE A 64 6.48 -10.18 -7.08
C ILE A 64 6.84 -11.26 -6.07
N GLU A 65 5.86 -12.06 -5.64
CA GLU A 65 6.07 -13.15 -4.67
C GLU A 65 6.96 -14.27 -5.24
N THR A 66 6.82 -14.57 -6.54
CA THR A 66 7.69 -15.54 -7.22
C THR A 66 9.14 -15.06 -7.22
N MET A 67 9.38 -13.80 -7.58
CA MET A 67 10.73 -13.22 -7.56
C MET A 67 11.31 -13.12 -6.14
N ARG A 68 10.46 -12.81 -5.15
CA ARG A 68 10.80 -12.82 -3.74
C ARG A 68 11.33 -14.19 -3.31
N ARG A 69 10.66 -15.28 -3.70
CA ARG A 69 11.07 -16.67 -3.42
C ARG A 69 12.33 -17.10 -4.19
N GLU A 70 12.61 -16.48 -5.31
CA GLU A 70 13.85 -16.66 -6.08
C GLU A 70 15.05 -15.94 -5.42
N GLY A 71 14.87 -15.22 -4.32
CA GLY A 71 15.94 -14.53 -3.58
C GLY A 71 16.19 -13.08 -4.03
N PHE A 72 15.31 -12.50 -4.83
CA PHE A 72 15.40 -11.11 -5.23
C PHE A 72 15.04 -10.15 -4.11
N GLU A 73 15.78 -9.04 -4.03
CA GLU A 73 15.46 -7.87 -3.22
C GLU A 73 15.32 -6.65 -4.12
N PHE A 74 14.15 -6.03 -4.12
CA PHE A 74 13.79 -4.92 -5.01
C PHE A 74 12.70 -4.05 -4.39
N GLN A 75 12.36 -2.97 -5.07
CA GLN A 75 11.28 -2.09 -4.66
C GLN A 75 10.26 -1.92 -5.77
N VAL A 76 9.02 -1.69 -5.39
CA VAL A 76 7.90 -1.46 -6.31
C VAL A 76 7.11 -0.24 -5.91
N GLY A 77 6.69 0.55 -6.89
CA GLY A 77 5.82 1.69 -6.69
C GLY A 77 4.34 1.30 -6.57
N ARG A 78 3.50 2.29 -6.29
CA ARG A 78 2.04 2.13 -6.24
C ARG A 78 1.50 1.61 -7.56
N PRO A 79 0.59 0.61 -7.55
CA PRO A 79 -0.11 0.17 -8.74
C PRO A 79 -0.91 1.31 -9.36
N GLN A 80 -0.76 1.49 -10.66
CA GLN A 80 -1.47 2.51 -11.43
C GLN A 80 -2.34 1.86 -12.50
N VAL A 81 -3.51 2.42 -12.74
CA VAL A 81 -4.35 2.01 -13.87
C VAL A 81 -3.72 2.43 -15.19
N VAL A 82 -3.93 1.63 -16.23
CA VAL A 82 -3.47 1.97 -17.57
C VAL A 82 -4.56 2.75 -18.27
N TYR A 83 -4.30 4.03 -18.53
CA TYR A 83 -5.20 4.91 -19.26
C TYR A 83 -5.10 4.66 -20.77
N LYS A 84 -6.16 4.99 -21.50
CA LYS A 84 -6.19 5.10 -22.96
C LYS A 84 -6.52 6.53 -23.36
N THR A 85 -6.27 6.84 -24.62
CA THR A 85 -6.69 8.10 -25.23
C THR A 85 -7.66 7.78 -26.36
N ASP A 86 -8.78 8.48 -26.44
CA ASP A 86 -9.73 8.34 -27.56
C ASP A 86 -9.24 9.08 -28.81
N GLU A 87 -9.99 8.98 -29.90
CA GLU A 87 -9.68 9.63 -31.19
C GLU A 87 -9.67 11.16 -31.10
N HIS A 88 -10.27 11.72 -30.06
CA HIS A 88 -10.36 13.18 -29.82
C HIS A 88 -9.30 13.67 -28.83
N GLY A 89 -8.41 12.79 -28.34
CA GLY A 89 -7.38 13.15 -27.37
C GLY A 89 -7.85 13.12 -25.91
N ASN A 90 -9.08 12.71 -25.60
CA ASN A 90 -9.58 12.64 -24.25
C ASN A 90 -9.03 11.41 -23.53
N LYS A 91 -8.70 11.58 -22.25
CA LYS A 91 -8.22 10.52 -21.37
C LYS A 91 -9.38 9.60 -20.99
N LEU A 92 -9.21 8.30 -21.21
CA LEU A 92 -10.12 7.24 -20.82
C LEU A 92 -9.50 6.40 -19.70
N GLU A 93 -10.32 6.01 -18.72
CA GLU A 93 -9.94 5.11 -17.64
C GLU A 93 -10.71 3.79 -17.69
N PRO A 94 -10.11 2.70 -17.21
CA PRO A 94 -10.82 1.42 -17.11
C PRO A 94 -11.91 1.51 -16.05
N ILE A 95 -13.10 1.08 -16.41
CA ILE A 95 -14.29 1.00 -15.57
C ILE A 95 -14.60 -0.45 -15.31
N GLU A 96 -14.92 -0.76 -14.08
CA GLU A 96 -15.33 -2.08 -13.63
C GLU A 96 -16.79 -2.09 -13.20
N GLU A 97 -17.43 -3.23 -13.34
CA GLU A 97 -18.68 -3.55 -12.69
C GLU A 97 -18.34 -4.25 -11.37
N ALA A 98 -18.84 -3.68 -10.29
CA ALA A 98 -18.63 -4.20 -8.95
C ALA A 98 -19.96 -4.64 -8.36
N THR A 99 -20.04 -5.90 -7.96
CA THR A 99 -21.18 -6.52 -7.31
C THR A 99 -20.85 -6.71 -5.83
N LEU A 100 -21.74 -6.23 -4.97
CA LEU A 100 -21.55 -6.25 -3.52
C LEU A 100 -22.77 -6.84 -2.81
N ASP A 101 -22.55 -7.93 -2.10
CA ASP A 101 -23.55 -8.55 -1.22
C ASP A 101 -23.24 -8.23 0.23
N VAL A 102 -24.18 -7.61 0.95
CA VAL A 102 -24.02 -7.23 2.35
C VAL A 102 -25.29 -7.48 3.15
N PRO A 103 -25.19 -7.79 4.46
CA PRO A 103 -26.34 -7.77 5.34
C PRO A 103 -27.04 -6.40 5.33
N ASN A 104 -28.37 -6.42 5.42
CA ASN A 104 -29.19 -5.21 5.31
C ASN A 104 -28.76 -4.09 6.27
N ASP A 105 -28.30 -4.44 7.49
CA ASP A 105 -27.83 -3.49 8.51
C ASP A 105 -26.59 -2.69 8.10
N TYR A 106 -25.80 -3.21 7.17
CA TYR A 106 -24.56 -2.58 6.70
C TYR A 106 -24.70 -1.93 5.33
N SER A 107 -25.84 -2.06 4.63
CA SER A 107 -26.04 -1.58 3.27
C SER A 107 -25.73 -0.07 3.12
N GLY A 108 -26.20 0.75 4.04
CA GLY A 108 -25.95 2.20 4.01
C GLY A 108 -24.45 2.56 4.10
N LYS A 109 -23.70 1.93 5.01
CA LYS A 109 -22.24 2.13 5.14
C LYS A 109 -21.49 1.60 3.93
N ALA A 110 -21.92 0.49 3.38
CA ALA A 110 -21.31 -0.10 2.18
C ALA A 110 -21.53 0.82 0.97
N ILE A 111 -22.71 1.40 0.78
CA ILE A 111 -23.00 2.38 -0.27
C ILE A 111 -22.10 3.62 -0.12
N GLU A 112 -21.93 4.14 1.10
CA GLU A 112 -21.03 5.26 1.37
C GLU A 112 -19.58 4.94 0.97
N VAL A 113 -19.07 3.76 1.34
CA VAL A 113 -17.73 3.30 0.96
C VAL A 113 -17.58 3.18 -0.55
N MET A 114 -18.56 2.62 -1.24
CA MET A 114 -18.58 2.51 -2.71
C MET A 114 -18.61 3.89 -3.37
N GLY A 115 -19.44 4.82 -2.87
CA GLY A 115 -19.51 6.19 -3.36
C GLY A 115 -18.21 6.96 -3.20
N THR A 116 -17.53 6.84 -2.04
CA THR A 116 -16.21 7.47 -1.82
C THR A 116 -15.12 6.89 -2.72
N ALA A 117 -15.30 5.65 -3.19
CA ALA A 117 -14.44 5.00 -4.17
C ALA A 117 -14.77 5.39 -5.64
N GLY A 118 -15.67 6.35 -5.84
CA GLY A 118 -16.10 6.79 -7.17
C GLY A 118 -17.12 5.86 -7.84
N GLY A 119 -17.73 4.96 -7.08
CA GLY A 119 -18.76 4.05 -7.56
C GLY A 119 -20.11 4.76 -7.78
N ILE A 120 -20.72 4.48 -8.91
CA ILE A 120 -22.09 4.93 -9.25
C ILE A 120 -22.97 3.69 -9.17
N MET A 121 -23.97 3.71 -8.30
CA MET A 121 -24.91 2.60 -8.14
C MET A 121 -25.83 2.50 -9.36
N GLU A 122 -25.88 1.32 -9.96
CA GLU A 122 -26.73 1.01 -11.12
C GLU A 122 -27.96 0.19 -10.73
N ASP A 123 -27.82 -0.71 -9.74
CA ASP A 123 -28.92 -1.55 -9.29
C ASP A 123 -28.82 -1.85 -7.79
N MET A 124 -29.98 -2.12 -7.17
CA MET A 124 -30.11 -2.53 -5.78
C MET A 124 -31.32 -3.44 -5.61
N ALA A 125 -31.09 -4.61 -5.05
CA ALA A 125 -32.14 -5.56 -4.67
C ALA A 125 -31.91 -6.00 -3.21
N SER A 126 -32.96 -6.06 -2.42
CA SER A 126 -32.89 -6.53 -1.03
C SER A 126 -33.89 -7.65 -0.79
N ASP A 127 -33.45 -8.65 -0.06
CA ASP A 127 -34.32 -9.68 0.52
C ASP A 127 -34.46 -9.47 2.04
N GLU A 128 -34.94 -10.48 2.78
CA GLU A 128 -35.16 -10.36 4.23
C GLU A 128 -33.87 -10.15 5.03
N THR A 129 -32.70 -10.55 4.53
CA THR A 129 -31.42 -10.60 5.25
C THR A 129 -30.28 -9.87 4.55
N MET A 130 -30.27 -9.88 3.22
CA MET A 130 -29.15 -9.40 2.40
C MET A 130 -29.60 -8.33 1.42
N THR A 131 -28.67 -7.42 1.13
CA THR A 131 -28.81 -6.43 0.07
C THR A 131 -27.74 -6.71 -0.99
N HIS A 132 -28.19 -6.89 -2.22
CA HIS A 132 -27.37 -7.02 -3.42
C HIS A 132 -27.27 -5.68 -4.12
N LEU A 133 -26.06 -5.21 -4.37
CA LEU A 133 -25.76 -3.91 -4.94
C LEU A 133 -24.88 -4.06 -6.17
N VAL A 134 -25.19 -3.34 -7.25
CA VAL A 134 -24.37 -3.29 -8.46
C VAL A 134 -23.88 -1.86 -8.69
N PHE A 135 -22.57 -1.70 -8.87
CA PHE A 135 -21.93 -0.42 -9.11
C PHE A 135 -21.10 -0.43 -10.36
N ARG A 136 -21.09 0.70 -11.05
CA ARG A 136 -20.09 1.07 -12.04
C ARG A 136 -19.01 1.89 -11.35
N ILE A 137 -17.75 1.42 -11.36
CA ILE A 137 -16.66 2.01 -10.57
C ILE A 137 -15.36 2.11 -11.40
N PRO A 138 -14.59 3.21 -11.31
CA PRO A 138 -13.25 3.27 -11.89
C PRO A 138 -12.33 2.22 -11.26
N SER A 139 -11.51 1.51 -12.07
CA SER A 139 -10.57 0.49 -11.55
C SER A 139 -9.61 1.02 -10.47
N ARG A 140 -9.28 2.31 -10.48
CA ARG A 140 -8.45 2.91 -9.42
C ARG A 140 -9.21 3.02 -8.08
N GLY A 141 -10.54 3.04 -8.09
CA GLY A 141 -11.39 3.03 -6.89
C GLY A 141 -11.51 1.65 -6.25
N THR A 142 -11.21 0.57 -6.99
CA THR A 142 -11.27 -0.80 -6.45
C THR A 142 -10.04 -1.15 -5.58
N MET A 143 -8.96 -0.35 -5.64
CA MET A 143 -7.78 -0.55 -4.79
C MET A 143 -8.13 -0.38 -3.31
N GLY A 144 -7.83 -1.41 -2.49
CA GLY A 144 -8.15 -1.44 -1.06
C GLY A 144 -9.65 -1.47 -0.72
N LEU A 145 -10.53 -1.51 -1.73
CA LEU A 145 -11.98 -1.46 -1.54
C LEU A 145 -12.49 -2.69 -0.78
N LYS A 146 -11.98 -3.88 -1.10
CA LYS A 146 -12.34 -5.12 -0.43
C LYS A 146 -12.09 -5.04 1.08
N THR A 147 -10.92 -4.58 1.48
CA THR A 147 -10.56 -4.40 2.90
C THR A 147 -11.47 -3.38 3.59
N ARG A 148 -11.80 -2.27 2.92
CA ARG A 148 -12.73 -1.27 3.45
C ARG A 148 -14.14 -1.84 3.65
N ILE A 149 -14.64 -2.60 2.67
CA ILE A 149 -15.96 -3.26 2.77
C ILE A 149 -15.97 -4.27 3.92
N LEU A 150 -14.97 -5.16 4.01
CA LEU A 150 -14.87 -6.12 5.10
C LEU A 150 -14.84 -5.44 6.48
N ASN A 151 -14.16 -4.30 6.61
CA ASN A 151 -14.11 -3.55 7.87
C ASN A 151 -15.47 -2.97 8.28
N VAL A 152 -16.23 -2.39 7.34
CA VAL A 152 -17.54 -1.78 7.67
C VAL A 152 -18.66 -2.80 7.82
N THR A 153 -18.47 -4.01 7.29
CA THR A 153 -19.44 -5.12 7.37
C THR A 153 -19.00 -6.19 8.37
N HIS A 154 -17.96 -5.93 9.19
CA HIS A 154 -17.41 -6.89 10.15
C HIS A 154 -17.03 -8.26 9.54
N GLY A 155 -16.62 -8.25 8.26
CA GLY A 155 -16.21 -9.46 7.54
C GLY A 155 -17.33 -10.15 6.75
N GLU A 156 -18.58 -9.68 6.82
CA GLU A 156 -19.73 -10.34 6.20
C GLU A 156 -20.00 -9.90 4.76
N GLY A 157 -19.39 -8.78 4.30
CA GLY A 157 -19.56 -8.28 2.94
C GLY A 157 -18.77 -9.09 1.91
N VAL A 158 -19.37 -9.38 0.77
CA VAL A 158 -18.75 -10.08 -0.35
C VAL A 158 -18.70 -9.15 -1.56
N LEU A 159 -17.50 -8.82 -2.01
CA LEU A 159 -17.27 -7.93 -3.14
C LEU A 159 -16.64 -8.69 -4.30
N PHE A 160 -17.29 -8.64 -5.47
CA PHE A 160 -16.75 -9.06 -6.75
C PHE A 160 -16.66 -7.86 -7.67
N HIS A 161 -15.64 -7.82 -8.53
CA HIS A 161 -15.54 -6.81 -9.56
C HIS A 161 -14.84 -7.38 -10.80
N HIS A 162 -15.21 -6.89 -11.96
CA HIS A 162 -14.60 -7.27 -13.23
C HIS A 162 -14.57 -6.10 -14.19
N PHE A 163 -13.60 -6.12 -15.11
CA PHE A 163 -13.48 -5.10 -16.13
C PHE A 163 -14.72 -5.11 -17.06
N ARG A 164 -15.29 -3.93 -17.28
CA ARG A 164 -16.45 -3.74 -18.16
C ARG A 164 -16.06 -3.01 -19.44
N GLU A 165 -15.52 -1.80 -19.32
CA GLU A 165 -15.23 -0.93 -20.46
C GLU A 165 -14.17 0.13 -20.13
N TYR A 166 -13.78 0.92 -21.14
CA TYR A 166 -13.08 2.18 -20.93
C TYR A 166 -14.09 3.33 -20.97
N GLY A 167 -14.16 4.11 -19.92
CA GLY A 167 -15.03 5.30 -19.77
C GLY A 167 -14.23 6.59 -19.63
N PRO A 168 -14.92 7.74 -19.66
CA PRO A 168 -14.29 9.05 -19.43
C PRO A 168 -13.59 9.12 -18.07
N TYR A 169 -12.45 9.79 -18.02
CA TYR A 169 -11.74 10.04 -16.77
C TYR A 169 -12.55 10.94 -15.84
N THR A 170 -12.83 10.50 -14.62
CA THR A 170 -13.72 11.16 -13.67
C THR A 170 -13.03 12.16 -12.73
N GLY A 171 -11.78 12.56 -13.02
CA GLY A 171 -11.02 13.49 -12.18
C GLY A 171 -10.16 12.77 -11.14
N GLU A 172 -9.53 13.52 -10.24
CA GLU A 172 -8.70 12.98 -9.18
C GLU A 172 -9.53 12.33 -8.08
N MET A 173 -9.03 11.25 -7.52
CA MET A 173 -9.62 10.60 -6.35
C MET A 173 -8.78 10.92 -5.12
N GLN A 174 -9.44 11.07 -3.98
CA GLN A 174 -8.73 11.25 -2.72
C GLN A 174 -7.90 9.99 -2.39
N GLY A 175 -6.64 10.20 -2.05
CA GLY A 175 -5.76 9.17 -1.54
C GLY A 175 -6.12 8.73 -0.11
N ARG A 176 -5.18 8.11 0.56
CA ARG A 176 -5.33 7.68 1.95
C ARG A 176 -5.59 8.90 2.86
N LYS A 177 -6.65 8.82 3.67
CA LYS A 177 -7.05 9.90 4.58
C LYS A 177 -6.01 10.13 5.68
N ASN A 178 -5.47 9.05 6.24
CA ASN A 178 -4.55 9.09 7.36
C ASN A 178 -3.10 9.13 6.86
N GLY A 179 -2.25 9.95 7.49
CA GLY A 179 -0.83 10.01 7.16
C GLY A 179 -0.01 8.83 7.68
N GLY A 180 1.18 8.63 7.14
CA GLY A 180 2.15 7.66 7.64
C GLY A 180 2.94 8.17 8.85
N MET A 181 3.28 7.28 9.79
CA MET A 181 4.32 7.51 10.76
C MET A 181 5.66 7.13 10.14
N ILE A 182 6.56 8.09 9.97
CA ILE A 182 7.81 7.91 9.23
C ILE A 182 8.98 7.95 10.22
N ALA A 183 9.82 6.91 10.22
CA ALA A 183 11.01 6.87 11.06
C ALA A 183 11.97 8.02 10.71
N MET A 184 12.49 8.70 11.74
CA MET A 184 13.38 9.85 11.60
C MET A 184 14.86 9.47 11.52
N SER A 185 15.22 8.26 11.91
CA SER A 185 16.60 7.80 11.99
C SER A 185 16.70 6.28 11.76
N THR A 186 17.92 5.84 11.44
CA THR A 186 18.23 4.41 11.33
C THR A 186 18.64 3.86 12.68
N ASP A 187 17.77 3.02 13.28
CA ASP A 187 17.99 2.41 14.59
C ASP A 187 16.95 1.30 14.83
N LYS A 188 17.08 0.56 15.94
CA LYS A 188 16.09 -0.44 16.35
C LYS A 188 14.93 0.18 17.11
N ALA A 189 13.72 -0.27 16.79
CA ALA A 189 12.53 0.12 17.52
C ALA A 189 12.59 -0.36 18.98
N VAL A 190 12.26 0.51 19.92
CA VAL A 190 12.25 0.18 21.36
C VAL A 190 10.84 0.27 21.94
N ALA A 191 10.54 -0.62 22.89
CA ALA A 191 9.19 -0.72 23.48
C ALA A 191 8.70 0.60 24.06
N TYR A 192 9.56 1.37 24.71
CA TYR A 192 9.22 2.66 25.30
C TYR A 192 8.76 3.71 24.28
N ALA A 193 9.44 3.77 23.12
CA ALA A 193 9.03 4.67 22.05
C ALA A 193 7.69 4.23 21.44
N LEU A 194 7.55 2.91 21.16
CA LEU A 194 6.34 2.36 20.55
C LEU A 194 5.11 2.53 21.46
N ASP A 195 5.25 2.42 22.78
CA ASP A 195 4.18 2.69 23.75
C ASP A 195 3.62 4.12 23.64
N THR A 196 4.49 5.08 23.42
CA THR A 196 4.08 6.48 23.19
C THR A 196 3.43 6.65 21.79
N LEU A 197 3.93 5.94 20.77
CA LEU A 197 3.47 6.08 19.39
C LEU A 197 2.13 5.38 19.15
N GLN A 198 1.84 4.24 19.81
CA GLN A 198 0.55 3.55 19.68
C GLN A 198 -0.65 4.41 20.11
N GLN A 199 -0.45 5.43 20.93
CA GLN A 199 -1.50 6.39 21.30
C GLN A 199 -1.85 7.37 20.17
N ARG A 200 -1.02 7.43 19.12
CA ARG A 200 -1.18 8.34 17.97
C ARG A 200 -1.64 7.66 16.70
N GLY A 201 -1.74 6.31 16.72
CA GLY A 201 -2.18 5.54 15.56
C GLY A 201 -1.79 4.06 15.66
N ARG A 202 -1.81 3.38 14.55
CA ARG A 202 -1.52 1.94 14.45
C ARG A 202 -0.06 1.72 14.05
N LEU A 203 0.62 0.80 14.71
CA LEU A 203 2.03 0.48 14.43
C LEU A 203 2.14 -0.69 13.45
N PHE A 204 3.20 -0.68 12.62
CA PHE A 204 3.56 -1.73 11.68
C PHE A 204 4.82 -2.47 12.08
N VAL A 205 5.50 -2.00 13.13
CA VAL A 205 6.76 -2.55 13.65
C VAL A 205 6.62 -2.94 15.11
N LYS A 206 7.42 -3.91 15.55
CA LYS A 206 7.51 -4.38 16.93
C LYS A 206 8.87 -4.01 17.54
N PRO A 207 9.01 -4.10 18.88
CA PRO A 207 10.30 -3.90 19.52
C PRO A 207 11.38 -4.83 18.96
N GLY A 208 12.55 -4.27 18.68
CA GLY A 208 13.69 -4.97 18.09
C GLY A 208 13.77 -4.93 16.56
N ASP A 209 12.72 -4.54 15.87
CA ASP A 209 12.74 -4.39 14.41
C ASP A 209 13.72 -3.29 14.00
N GLU A 210 14.52 -3.54 12.98
CA GLU A 210 15.40 -2.53 12.38
C GLU A 210 14.59 -1.57 11.53
N CYS A 211 14.67 -0.28 11.87
CA CYS A 211 14.04 0.80 11.13
C CYS A 211 15.12 1.70 10.54
N TYR A 212 14.81 2.40 9.46
CA TYR A 212 15.72 3.38 8.86
C TYR A 212 14.96 4.66 8.51
N GLU A 213 15.69 5.77 8.35
CA GLU A 213 15.09 7.06 7.98
C GLU A 213 14.23 6.92 6.72
N GLY A 214 12.99 7.39 6.81
CA GLY A 214 12.04 7.31 5.69
C GLY A 214 11.20 6.03 5.62
N MET A 215 11.46 5.03 6.46
CA MET A 215 10.61 3.83 6.59
C MET A 215 9.27 4.20 7.25
N ILE A 216 8.17 3.65 6.72
CA ILE A 216 6.82 3.82 7.29
C ILE A 216 6.65 2.77 8.38
N VAL A 217 6.55 3.21 9.61
CA VAL A 217 6.51 2.38 10.82
C VAL A 217 5.14 2.31 11.47
N GLY A 218 4.16 3.02 10.89
CA GLY A 218 2.79 3.05 11.37
C GLY A 218 1.91 3.97 10.56
N GLU A 219 0.62 3.98 10.88
CA GLU A 219 -0.38 4.90 10.34
C GLU A 219 -0.82 5.86 11.45
N SER A 220 -0.79 7.15 11.16
CA SER A 220 -1.26 8.20 12.06
C SER A 220 -2.79 8.18 12.17
N ALA A 221 -3.34 8.52 13.31
CA ALA A 221 -4.78 8.77 13.46
C ALA A 221 -5.23 10.12 12.85
N LYS A 222 -4.28 10.93 12.38
CA LYS A 222 -4.53 12.26 11.78
C LYS A 222 -4.08 12.29 10.34
N GLU A 223 -4.64 13.22 9.59
CA GLU A 223 -4.20 13.54 8.24
C GLU A 223 -2.75 14.05 8.23
N GLY A 224 -2.03 13.74 7.15
CA GLY A 224 -0.65 14.13 6.94
C GLY A 224 0.38 13.27 7.67
N ASP A 225 1.54 13.16 7.06
CA ASP A 225 2.64 12.35 7.54
C ASP A 225 3.28 12.92 8.81
N MET A 226 3.66 12.02 9.72
CA MET A 226 4.30 12.35 10.98
C MET A 226 5.68 11.70 11.05
N VAL A 227 6.72 12.51 11.21
CA VAL A 227 8.08 12.00 11.48
C VAL A 227 8.19 11.64 12.97
N VAL A 228 8.60 10.39 13.24
CA VAL A 228 8.60 9.81 14.59
C VAL A 228 9.95 9.19 14.95
N ASN A 229 10.29 9.23 16.23
CA ASN A 229 11.46 8.56 16.77
C ASN A 229 11.06 7.22 17.39
N VAL A 230 11.44 6.11 16.74
CA VAL A 230 11.14 4.74 17.18
C VAL A 230 12.16 4.18 18.17
N SER A 231 13.31 4.84 18.34
CA SER A 231 14.43 4.41 19.18
C SER A 231 14.56 5.22 20.47
N LYS A 232 13.62 6.12 20.77
CA LYS A 232 13.65 6.95 21.96
C LYS A 232 13.60 6.09 23.22
N THR A 233 14.68 6.12 24.02
CA THR A 233 14.74 5.45 25.32
C THR A 233 14.21 6.32 26.43
N LYS A 234 13.84 5.71 27.56
CA LYS A 234 13.48 6.41 28.78
C LYS A 234 14.72 7.14 29.34
N ASN A 235 14.62 8.44 29.61
CA ASN A 235 15.68 9.14 30.32
C ASN A 235 15.76 8.56 31.72
N LEU A 236 16.91 8.02 32.09
CA LEU A 236 17.19 7.59 33.46
C LEU A 236 17.39 8.86 34.34
N GLY A 237 16.34 9.32 34.98
CA GLY A 237 16.44 10.34 36.00
C GLY A 237 16.99 9.72 37.28
N ASN A 238 17.83 10.47 38.03
CA ASN A 238 18.42 10.07 39.32
C ASN A 238 17.40 9.93 40.46
N GLN A 239 16.11 10.16 40.22
CA GLN A 239 15.06 9.95 41.22
C GLN A 239 14.54 8.52 41.14
N ARG A 240 14.88 7.71 42.15
CA ARG A 240 14.18 6.45 42.45
C ARG A 240 12.75 6.80 42.87
N SER A 241 11.82 6.92 41.90
CA SER A 241 10.40 6.86 42.21
C SER A 241 10.06 5.40 42.51
N SER A 242 9.57 5.14 43.70
CA SER A 242 9.08 3.82 44.14
C SER A 242 7.79 3.35 43.41
N THR A 243 7.41 4.03 42.39
CA THR A 243 6.30 3.63 41.52
C THR A 243 6.81 2.53 40.60
N ALA A 244 6.35 1.30 40.87
CA ALA A 244 6.64 0.14 40.04
C ALA A 244 6.53 0.51 38.56
N ASP A 245 7.56 0.22 37.75
CA ASP A 245 7.51 0.36 36.29
C ASP A 245 6.30 -0.44 35.81
N LYS A 246 5.27 0.27 35.36
CA LYS A 246 4.14 -0.41 34.70
C LYS A 246 4.70 -1.17 33.51
N ALA A 247 4.42 -2.47 33.44
CA ALA A 247 4.76 -3.27 32.29
C ALA A 247 4.20 -2.60 31.03
N ILE A 248 5.06 -2.33 30.05
CA ILE A 248 4.67 -1.75 28.78
C ILE A 248 3.82 -2.79 28.05
N GLN A 249 2.59 -2.44 27.76
CA GLN A 249 1.64 -3.28 27.04
C GLN A 249 1.44 -2.71 25.64
N LEU A 250 2.06 -3.36 24.64
CA LEU A 250 1.96 -2.96 23.24
C LEU A 250 0.83 -3.72 22.55
N THR A 251 0.05 -3.00 21.77
CA THR A 251 -0.88 -3.61 20.80
C THR A 251 -0.06 -4.33 19.71
N PRO A 252 -0.47 -5.53 19.29
CA PRO A 252 0.20 -6.21 18.18
C PRO A 252 0.28 -5.29 16.95
N PRO A 253 1.42 -5.26 16.25
CA PRO A 253 1.54 -4.46 15.03
C PRO A 253 0.65 -5.01 13.91
N VAL A 254 0.18 -4.13 13.05
CA VAL A 254 -0.50 -4.53 11.82
C VAL A 254 0.55 -5.08 10.86
N THR A 255 0.34 -6.31 10.40
CA THR A 255 1.16 -6.95 9.37
C THR A 255 0.39 -6.93 8.05
N PHE A 256 1.06 -6.48 6.99
CA PHE A 256 0.48 -6.44 5.64
C PHE A 256 0.90 -7.65 4.83
N THR A 257 -0.04 -8.22 4.09
CA THR A 257 0.28 -9.04 2.93
C THR A 257 0.88 -8.15 1.84
N LEU A 258 1.46 -8.75 0.81
CA LEU A 258 2.00 -8.00 -0.32
C LEU A 258 0.93 -7.17 -1.03
N GLU A 259 -0.25 -7.76 -1.28
CA GLU A 259 -1.38 -7.08 -1.90
C GLU A 259 -1.81 -5.87 -1.07
N GLU A 260 -2.02 -6.05 0.22
CA GLU A 260 -2.41 -4.98 1.13
C GLU A 260 -1.37 -3.85 1.18
N ALA A 261 -0.07 -4.19 1.15
CA ALA A 261 1.00 -3.19 1.12
C ALA A 261 0.97 -2.38 -0.18
N LEU A 262 0.79 -3.03 -1.34
CA LEU A 262 0.68 -2.38 -2.64
C LEU A 262 -0.55 -1.48 -2.75
N GLU A 263 -1.67 -1.88 -2.14
CA GLU A 263 -2.91 -1.09 -2.10
C GLU A 263 -2.85 0.06 -1.08
N TYR A 264 -2.02 -0.08 -0.04
CA TYR A 264 -1.89 0.89 1.03
C TYR A 264 -1.04 2.10 0.66
N ILE A 265 0.06 1.91 -0.09
CA ILE A 265 1.04 2.96 -0.40
C ILE A 265 0.47 4.06 -1.28
N GLU A 266 0.98 5.28 -1.09
CA GLU A 266 0.70 6.46 -1.91
C GLU A 266 1.76 6.64 -3.02
N ASP A 267 1.57 7.62 -3.91
CA ASP A 267 2.41 7.82 -5.09
C ASP A 267 3.87 8.19 -4.75
N ASP A 268 4.10 8.80 -3.58
CA ASP A 268 5.43 9.13 -3.06
C ASP A 268 6.03 8.02 -2.18
N GLU A 269 5.39 6.85 -2.14
CA GLU A 269 5.78 5.70 -1.33
C GLU A 269 6.18 4.50 -2.20
N LEU A 270 6.92 3.58 -1.60
CA LEU A 270 7.39 2.35 -2.23
C LEU A 270 7.19 1.17 -1.28
N VAL A 271 6.92 0.00 -1.84
CA VAL A 271 7.04 -1.28 -1.14
C VAL A 271 8.43 -1.85 -1.43
N GLU A 272 9.18 -2.09 -0.39
CA GLU A 272 10.43 -2.83 -0.41
C GLU A 272 10.13 -4.31 -0.21
N VAL A 273 10.53 -5.13 -1.16
CA VAL A 273 10.28 -6.58 -1.19
C VAL A 273 11.59 -7.30 -1.04
N THR A 274 11.69 -8.15 0.00
CA THR A 274 12.85 -9.00 0.25
C THR A 274 12.38 -10.44 0.48
N PRO A 275 13.24 -11.44 0.43
CA PRO A 275 12.89 -12.82 0.76
C PRO A 275 12.23 -13.01 2.13
N GLN A 276 12.57 -12.15 3.11
CA GLN A 276 12.10 -12.29 4.49
C GLN A 276 11.04 -11.26 4.89
N SER A 277 11.05 -10.07 4.27
CA SER A 277 10.25 -8.93 4.73
C SER A 277 9.55 -8.20 3.60
N ILE A 278 8.43 -7.57 3.95
CA ILE A 278 7.75 -6.57 3.14
C ILE A 278 7.74 -5.30 3.99
N ARG A 279 8.34 -4.22 3.49
CA ARG A 279 8.42 -2.94 4.20
C ARG A 279 7.89 -1.84 3.30
N MET A 280 7.30 -0.82 3.89
CA MET A 280 6.85 0.38 3.19
C MET A 280 7.75 1.55 3.55
N ARG A 281 8.06 2.40 2.59
CA ARG A 281 8.91 3.56 2.80
C ARG A 281 8.57 4.71 1.89
N LYS A 282 9.00 5.90 2.25
CA LYS A 282 8.96 7.04 1.35
C LYS A 282 9.99 6.89 0.22
N ARG A 283 9.67 7.37 -0.97
CA ARG A 283 10.60 7.44 -2.11
C ARG A 283 11.82 8.31 -1.75
N LEU A 284 11.58 9.48 -1.19
CA LEU A 284 12.61 10.35 -0.61
C LEU A 284 12.76 10.04 0.87
N LEU A 285 13.86 9.42 1.26
CA LEU A 285 14.09 8.98 2.64
C LEU A 285 14.27 10.15 3.60
N SER A 286 15.07 11.16 3.22
CA SER A 286 15.33 12.31 4.07
C SER A 286 14.11 13.20 4.24
N ALA A 287 13.78 13.55 5.50
CA ALA A 287 12.72 14.49 5.83
C ALA A 287 12.96 15.88 5.20
N THR A 288 14.22 16.28 5.05
CA THR A 288 14.59 17.55 4.41
C THR A 288 14.27 17.56 2.93
N ASP A 289 14.56 16.46 2.22
CA ASP A 289 14.32 16.37 0.79
C ASP A 289 12.82 16.26 0.47
N ARG A 290 12.04 15.55 1.30
CA ARG A 290 10.57 15.57 1.21
C ARG A 290 9.99 16.98 1.35
N ARG A 291 10.49 17.77 2.32
CA ARG A 291 10.04 19.16 2.50
C ARG A 291 10.41 20.07 1.32
N LYS A 292 11.55 19.85 0.67
CA LYS A 292 11.93 20.58 -0.53
C LYS A 292 11.04 20.21 -1.73
N ALA A 293 10.78 18.93 -1.92
CA ALA A 293 9.92 18.44 -3.01
C ALA A 293 8.47 18.96 -2.90
N ASN A 294 7.93 19.09 -1.68
CA ASN A 294 6.57 19.63 -1.46
C ASN A 294 6.47 21.15 -1.60
N LYS A 295 7.59 21.88 -1.80
CA LYS A 295 7.59 23.34 -2.00
C LYS A 295 7.65 23.75 -3.46
N ASN A 296 8.00 22.82 -4.34
CA ASN A 296 8.04 23.01 -5.79
C ASN A 296 6.74 22.51 -6.42
#